data_44342d0e4af6467a907499fb0d1ed5ab
#
_entry.id   44342d0e4af6467a907499fb0d1ed5ab
#
_cell.length_a   1.000
_cell.length_b   1.000
_cell.length_c   1.000
_cell.angle_alpha   90.00
_cell.angle_beta   90.00
_cell.angle_gamma   90.00
#
_symmetry.space_group_name_H-M   'P 1'
#
loop_
_entity.id
_entity.type
_entity.pdbx_description
1 polymer ?
#
loop_
_entity_poly.entity_id
_entity_poly.type
_entity_poly.pdbx_seq_one_letter_code
_entity_poly.pdbx_strand_id
1 'polypeptide(L)'
;MTSENLPIHCDIQPLVTPFFDDQTNTYSYVVKDPASQSCAVIDSVLDIDYAAGRISTAGADRLMAYIRDQQLELSWIIETHVHADHLSAAPYIQQQLGGQIGIGKHITQVQNTFGKVFNAGTEFARDGSQFDRLFDDGDEYQVGEMSCTAIHTPGHTPACMAHIMGDSVFVGDTLFMPDGGTARADFPGGDARTLYRSIQRLLSLPEELRVFVCHDYMPNDREARCETTIGEQRLNNIHVGANKAEGEFVRMRESRDQTLGMPRLILPSLQVNMWAGHLPSPEDNGVAYLKIPLNVFGSDNRL
;
A
#
# COMPACT_ATOMS: atom_id res chain seq x y z
N MET A 1 -7.49 10.80 17.10
CA MET A 1 -7.68 12.25 16.82
C MET A 1 -8.81 12.39 15.83
N THR A 2 -9.68 13.36 15.98
CA THR A 2 -10.70 13.69 14.97
C THR A 2 -10.00 14.40 13.81
N SER A 3 -10.52 14.27 12.57
CA SER A 3 -9.94 14.88 11.37
C SER A 3 -9.81 16.42 11.41
N GLU A 4 -10.40 17.06 12.41
CA GLU A 4 -10.44 18.52 12.59
C GLU A 4 -9.07 19.19 12.81
N ASN A 5 -7.97 18.42 12.98
CA ASN A 5 -6.62 18.93 13.27
C ASN A 5 -5.52 18.39 12.36
N LEU A 6 -5.83 17.77 11.22
CA LEU A 6 -4.80 17.35 10.28
C LEU A 6 -4.35 18.55 9.44
N PRO A 7 -3.05 18.83 9.31
CA PRO A 7 -2.56 19.86 8.40
C PRO A 7 -2.79 19.38 6.95
N ILE A 8 -3.75 20.02 6.27
CA ILE A 8 -4.08 19.73 4.86
C ILE A 8 -3.82 20.99 4.07
N HIS A 9 -2.99 20.90 3.04
CA HIS A 9 -2.58 22.00 2.17
C HIS A 9 -3.24 21.86 0.79
N CYS A 10 -4.57 21.95 0.71
CA CYS A 10 -5.33 21.81 -0.53
C CYS A 10 -5.04 22.87 -1.61
N ASP A 11 -4.27 23.90 -1.31
CA ASP A 11 -3.78 24.92 -2.24
C ASP A 11 -2.60 24.44 -3.09
N ILE A 12 -1.94 23.35 -2.71
CA ILE A 12 -0.86 22.71 -3.47
C ILE A 12 -1.43 21.56 -4.29
N GLN A 13 -1.22 21.59 -5.59
CA GLN A 13 -1.64 20.54 -6.53
C GLN A 13 -0.43 19.78 -7.07
N PRO A 14 -0.10 18.61 -6.50
CA PRO A 14 1.00 17.79 -7.00
C PRO A 14 0.73 17.25 -8.39
N LEU A 15 1.81 17.04 -9.15
CA LEU A 15 1.74 16.33 -10.42
C LEU A 15 1.85 14.83 -10.15
N VAL A 16 0.75 14.11 -10.35
CA VAL A 16 0.68 12.67 -10.11
C VAL A 16 0.73 11.92 -11.43
N THR A 17 1.69 11.01 -11.57
CA THR A 17 1.83 10.14 -12.74
C THR A 17 1.64 8.69 -12.31
N PRO A 18 0.55 8.02 -12.74
CA PRO A 18 0.25 6.63 -12.41
C PRO A 18 1.00 5.66 -13.34
N PHE A 19 1.40 4.53 -12.79
CA PHE A 19 1.96 3.37 -13.49
C PHE A 19 1.15 2.14 -13.14
N PHE A 20 0.39 1.62 -14.08
CA PHE A 20 -0.45 0.44 -13.86
C PHE A 20 0.31 -0.85 -14.18
N ASP A 21 0.27 -1.79 -13.24
CA ASP A 21 0.67 -3.17 -13.43
C ASP A 21 -0.56 -4.05 -13.60
N ASP A 22 -0.74 -4.60 -14.80
CA ASP A 22 -1.89 -5.41 -15.19
C ASP A 22 -1.86 -6.83 -14.59
N GLN A 23 -0.70 -7.31 -14.14
CA GLN A 23 -0.56 -8.65 -13.54
C GLN A 23 -1.10 -8.71 -12.11
N THR A 24 -0.97 -7.60 -11.38
CA THR A 24 -1.41 -7.47 -9.99
C THR A 24 -2.55 -6.47 -9.80
N ASN A 25 -2.97 -5.79 -10.87
CA ASN A 25 -3.96 -4.70 -10.89
C ASN A 25 -3.57 -3.54 -9.95
N THR A 26 -2.26 -3.28 -9.83
CA THR A 26 -1.69 -2.30 -8.91
C THR A 26 -1.32 -1.01 -9.64
N TYR A 27 -1.60 0.11 -9.01
CA TYR A 27 -1.06 1.41 -9.41
C TYR A 27 0.10 1.80 -8.50
N SER A 28 1.28 2.00 -9.09
CA SER A 28 2.38 2.77 -8.49
C SER A 28 2.29 4.22 -8.95
N TYR A 29 2.74 5.15 -8.14
CA TYR A 29 2.68 6.58 -8.47
C TYR A 29 4.03 7.25 -8.37
N VAL A 30 4.31 8.20 -9.27
CA VAL A 30 5.32 9.24 -9.09
C VAL A 30 4.58 10.53 -8.79
N VAL A 31 4.84 11.10 -7.61
CA VAL A 31 4.19 12.31 -7.10
C VAL A 31 5.23 13.41 -7.02
N LYS A 32 5.13 14.41 -7.92
CA LYS A 32 6.08 15.51 -8.02
C LYS A 32 5.54 16.75 -7.32
N ASP A 33 6.40 17.40 -6.53
CA ASP A 33 6.17 18.74 -6.02
C ASP A 33 6.08 19.78 -7.18
N PRO A 34 4.99 20.55 -7.29
CA PRO A 34 4.87 21.54 -8.36
C PRO A 34 5.90 22.65 -8.27
N ALA A 35 6.45 22.96 -7.08
CA ALA A 35 7.38 24.06 -6.85
C ALA A 35 8.87 23.66 -7.02
N SER A 36 9.18 22.35 -7.06
CA SER A 36 10.54 21.87 -7.18
C SER A 36 10.66 20.65 -8.13
N GLN A 37 11.85 20.05 -8.21
CA GLN A 37 12.05 18.79 -8.92
C GLN A 37 11.95 17.55 -8.01
N SER A 38 11.65 17.75 -6.75
CA SER A 38 11.52 16.67 -5.80
C SER A 38 10.26 15.83 -6.06
N CYS A 39 10.39 14.52 -5.91
CA CYS A 39 9.27 13.60 -6.05
C CYS A 39 9.29 12.48 -4.99
N ALA A 40 8.14 11.82 -4.86
CA ALA A 40 7.99 10.56 -4.13
C ALA A 40 7.50 9.46 -5.08
N VAL A 41 7.87 8.23 -4.80
CA VAL A 41 7.27 7.01 -5.38
C VAL A 41 6.37 6.39 -4.32
N ILE A 42 5.18 5.91 -4.72
CA ILE A 42 4.22 5.23 -3.83
C ILE A 42 3.91 3.86 -4.41
N ASP A 43 3.99 2.82 -3.55
CA ASP A 43 3.60 1.42 -3.79
C ASP A 43 4.22 0.84 -5.07
N SER A 44 5.54 0.76 -5.09
CA SER A 44 6.29 0.28 -6.25
C SER A 44 6.21 -1.24 -6.42
N VAL A 45 6.04 -1.71 -7.66
CA VAL A 45 5.92 -3.14 -7.99
C VAL A 45 7.24 -3.70 -8.51
N LEU A 46 7.67 -4.84 -7.93
CA LEU A 46 8.71 -5.70 -8.46
C LEU A 46 8.05 -6.93 -9.11
N ASP A 47 8.28 -7.10 -10.39
CA ASP A 47 7.68 -8.17 -11.17
C ASP A 47 8.19 -9.55 -10.74
N ILE A 48 7.30 -10.56 -10.67
CA ILE A 48 7.66 -11.95 -10.42
C ILE A 48 6.86 -12.91 -11.30
N ASP A 49 7.57 -13.75 -12.06
CA ASP A 49 7.00 -14.99 -12.58
C ASP A 49 7.03 -16.04 -11.45
N TYR A 50 5.90 -16.19 -10.76
CA TYR A 50 5.80 -17.08 -9.59
C TYR A 50 6.08 -18.54 -9.93
N ALA A 51 5.65 -19.01 -11.10
CA ALA A 51 5.84 -20.39 -11.52
C ALA A 51 7.32 -20.72 -11.80
N ALA A 52 8.06 -19.74 -12.33
CA ALA A 52 9.50 -19.89 -12.62
C ALA A 52 10.41 -19.42 -11.47
N GLY A 53 9.85 -18.76 -10.44
CA GLY A 53 10.65 -18.11 -9.39
C GLY A 53 11.54 -17.00 -9.94
N ARG A 54 11.12 -16.33 -11.04
CA ARG A 54 11.96 -15.35 -11.75
C ARG A 54 11.51 -13.93 -11.43
N ILE A 55 12.42 -13.13 -10.91
CA ILE A 55 12.25 -11.70 -10.69
C ILE A 55 12.57 -10.93 -11.97
N SER A 56 11.81 -9.87 -12.24
CA SER A 56 12.06 -8.89 -13.30
C SER A 56 11.88 -7.47 -12.75
N THR A 57 12.61 -6.52 -13.31
CA THR A 57 12.58 -5.11 -12.91
C THR A 57 11.88 -4.22 -13.92
N ALA A 58 11.27 -4.81 -14.96
CA ALA A 58 10.77 -4.05 -16.12
C ALA A 58 9.72 -2.97 -15.73
N GLY A 59 8.84 -3.26 -14.76
CA GLY A 59 7.87 -2.29 -14.23
C GLY A 59 8.57 -1.13 -13.51
N ALA A 60 9.47 -1.45 -12.59
CA ALA A 60 10.26 -0.45 -11.86
C ALA A 60 11.18 0.36 -12.79
N ASP A 61 11.76 -0.28 -13.82
CA ASP A 61 12.61 0.41 -14.80
C ASP A 61 11.83 1.46 -15.60
N ARG A 62 10.57 1.19 -15.98
CA ARG A 62 9.71 2.18 -16.66
C ARG A 62 9.44 3.40 -15.76
N LEU A 63 9.16 3.16 -14.46
CA LEU A 63 8.95 4.23 -13.48
C LEU A 63 10.22 5.06 -13.29
N MET A 64 11.36 4.40 -13.13
CA MET A 64 12.65 5.09 -12.97
C MET A 64 13.08 5.84 -14.23
N ALA A 65 12.79 5.32 -15.44
CA ALA A 65 13.02 6.03 -16.69
C ALA A 65 12.24 7.34 -16.73
N TYR A 66 10.96 7.33 -16.33
CA TYR A 66 10.17 8.56 -16.22
C TYR A 66 10.82 9.58 -15.28
N ILE A 67 11.27 9.15 -14.07
CA ILE A 67 11.92 10.04 -13.10
C ILE A 67 13.17 10.69 -13.73
N ARG A 68 14.00 9.90 -14.42
CA ARG A 68 15.21 10.39 -15.09
C ARG A 68 14.90 11.34 -16.27
N ASP A 69 13.92 10.99 -17.11
CA ASP A 69 13.52 11.78 -18.27
C ASP A 69 12.93 13.14 -17.87
N GLN A 70 12.21 13.19 -16.74
CA GLN A 70 11.69 14.41 -16.16
C GLN A 70 12.71 15.15 -15.27
N GLN A 71 13.91 14.62 -15.12
CA GLN A 71 14.98 15.18 -14.26
C GLN A 71 14.53 15.40 -12.82
N LEU A 72 13.77 14.45 -12.27
CA LEU A 72 13.26 14.52 -10.91
C LEU A 72 14.27 13.99 -9.89
N GLU A 73 14.21 14.51 -8.68
CA GLU A 73 15.00 14.11 -7.52
C GLU A 73 14.11 13.29 -6.56
N LEU A 74 14.43 12.00 -6.42
CA LEU A 74 13.64 11.09 -5.58
C LEU A 74 13.95 11.33 -4.10
N SER A 75 12.94 11.81 -3.35
CA SER A 75 13.04 12.03 -1.91
C SER A 75 12.56 10.83 -1.10
N TRP A 76 11.45 10.23 -1.53
CA TRP A 76 10.77 9.15 -0.81
C TRP A 76 10.34 8.01 -1.71
N ILE A 77 10.40 6.80 -1.16
CA ILE A 77 9.74 5.60 -1.67
C ILE A 77 8.83 5.14 -0.53
N ILE A 78 7.52 5.29 -0.71
CA ILE A 78 6.52 5.06 0.34
C ILE A 78 5.78 3.78 0.03
N GLU A 79 5.73 2.89 1.02
CA GLU A 79 4.85 1.73 1.03
C GLU A 79 3.66 2.06 1.94
N THR A 80 2.45 2.09 1.38
CA THR A 80 1.24 2.38 2.17
C THR A 80 0.98 1.28 3.21
N HIS A 81 1.39 0.05 2.90
CA HIS A 81 1.32 -1.11 3.79
C HIS A 81 2.23 -2.25 3.29
N VAL A 82 2.26 -3.37 3.99
CA VAL A 82 2.88 -4.60 3.48
C VAL A 82 1.91 -5.28 2.52
N HIS A 83 2.18 -5.17 1.24
CA HIS A 83 1.36 -5.75 0.18
C HIS A 83 1.43 -7.28 0.20
N ALA A 84 0.29 -7.94 0.01
CA ALA A 84 0.18 -9.38 -0.05
C ALA A 84 0.05 -9.92 -1.48
N ASP A 85 -0.11 -9.05 -2.46
CA ASP A 85 -0.48 -9.37 -3.84
C ASP A 85 0.60 -9.00 -4.87
N HIS A 86 1.61 -8.21 -4.49
CA HIS A 86 2.81 -7.92 -5.28
C HIS A 86 4.04 -7.74 -4.40
N LEU A 87 5.22 -7.87 -4.99
CA LEU A 87 6.49 -7.57 -4.34
C LEU A 87 6.80 -6.07 -4.50
N SER A 88 7.45 -5.48 -3.48
CA SER A 88 7.93 -4.10 -3.54
C SER A 88 9.26 -4.01 -4.28
N ALA A 89 9.38 -3.02 -5.17
CA ALA A 89 10.62 -2.66 -5.84
C ALA A 89 11.44 -1.60 -5.08
N ALA A 90 11.01 -1.21 -3.87
CA ALA A 90 11.60 -0.09 -3.14
C ALA A 90 13.12 -0.14 -2.99
N PRO A 91 13.76 -1.25 -2.55
CA PRO A 91 15.21 -1.28 -2.42
C PRO A 91 15.94 -1.21 -3.76
N TYR A 92 15.34 -1.76 -4.83
CA TYR A 92 15.92 -1.64 -6.18
C TYR A 92 15.89 -0.19 -6.67
N ILE A 93 14.78 0.50 -6.50
CA ILE A 93 14.65 1.93 -6.86
C ILE A 93 15.60 2.77 -6.01
N GLN A 94 15.65 2.54 -4.69
CA GLN A 94 16.56 3.23 -3.77
C GLN A 94 18.02 3.08 -4.20
N GLN A 95 18.45 1.88 -4.56
CA GLN A 95 19.81 1.63 -5.03
C GLN A 95 20.16 2.43 -6.28
N GLN A 96 19.20 2.68 -7.17
CA GLN A 96 19.39 3.33 -8.47
C GLN A 96 19.24 4.86 -8.44
N LEU A 97 18.36 5.39 -7.58
CA LEU A 97 17.96 6.80 -7.56
C LEU A 97 18.12 7.47 -6.19
N GLY A 98 18.45 6.72 -5.15
CA GLY A 98 18.42 7.22 -3.77
C GLY A 98 16.99 7.31 -3.22
N GLY A 99 16.76 8.27 -2.30
CA GLY A 99 15.52 8.42 -1.57
C GLY A 99 15.47 7.58 -0.30
N GLN A 100 14.47 7.83 0.55
CA GLN A 100 14.24 7.10 1.80
C GLN A 100 13.02 6.18 1.66
N ILE A 101 13.13 4.94 2.13
CA ILE A 101 12.01 3.99 2.18
C ILE A 101 11.23 4.21 3.46
N GLY A 102 9.93 4.54 3.34
CA GLY A 102 9.05 4.79 4.47
C GLY A 102 7.83 3.90 4.49
N ILE A 103 7.40 3.49 5.69
CA ILE A 103 6.19 2.70 5.95
C ILE A 103 5.57 3.11 7.29
N GLY A 104 4.32 2.70 7.56
CA GLY A 104 3.68 2.89 8.86
C GLY A 104 4.40 2.15 10.01
N LYS A 105 4.56 2.80 11.17
CA LYS A 105 5.29 2.25 12.34
C LYS A 105 4.72 0.91 12.84
N HIS A 106 3.46 0.63 12.56
CA HIS A 106 2.83 -0.63 12.93
C HIS A 106 3.26 -1.84 12.08
N ILE A 107 4.20 -1.63 11.13
CA ILE A 107 4.92 -2.72 10.44
C ILE A 107 5.46 -3.75 11.42
N THR A 108 5.87 -3.34 12.61
CA THR A 108 6.37 -4.23 13.67
C THR A 108 5.35 -5.31 14.08
N GLN A 109 4.06 -5.03 14.01
CA GLN A 109 2.99 -6.03 14.26
C GLN A 109 2.94 -7.05 13.13
N VAL A 110 3.06 -6.60 11.89
CA VAL A 110 3.10 -7.45 10.68
C VAL A 110 4.34 -8.34 10.73
N GLN A 111 5.52 -7.76 11.01
CA GLN A 111 6.79 -8.48 11.17
C GLN A 111 6.73 -9.54 12.29
N ASN A 112 6.08 -9.22 13.41
CA ASN A 112 5.91 -10.17 14.52
C ASN A 112 4.99 -11.34 14.13
N THR A 113 3.92 -11.08 13.39
CA THR A 113 2.97 -12.09 12.94
C THR A 113 3.61 -12.99 11.87
N PHE A 114 4.03 -12.40 10.76
CA PHE A 114 4.52 -13.18 9.62
C PHE A 114 5.95 -13.69 9.80
N GLY A 115 6.77 -13.03 10.63
CA GLY A 115 8.05 -13.54 11.03
C GLY A 115 7.95 -14.89 11.78
N LYS A 116 6.83 -15.15 12.49
CA LYS A 116 6.53 -16.47 13.07
C LYS A 116 6.05 -17.45 12.01
N VAL A 117 5.12 -17.02 11.15
CA VAL A 117 4.55 -17.84 10.08
C VAL A 117 5.64 -18.39 9.15
N PHE A 118 6.56 -17.53 8.72
CA PHE A 118 7.65 -17.92 7.82
C PHE A 118 8.90 -18.44 8.53
N ASN A 119 8.84 -18.60 9.86
CA ASN A 119 9.98 -19.02 10.68
C ASN A 119 11.24 -18.20 10.32
N ALA A 120 11.07 -16.87 10.28
CA ALA A 120 12.18 -15.95 10.14
C ALA A 120 13.04 -16.03 11.41
N GLY A 121 14.36 -16.22 11.25
CA GLY A 121 15.29 -16.42 12.34
C GLY A 121 15.43 -15.19 13.26
N THR A 122 16.42 -15.25 14.14
CA THR A 122 16.75 -14.15 15.06
C THR A 122 17.46 -13.01 14.38
N GLU A 123 17.99 -13.23 13.18
CA GLU A 123 18.58 -12.23 12.30
C GLU A 123 17.52 -11.26 11.72
N PHE A 124 16.26 -11.64 11.73
CA PHE A 124 15.16 -10.78 11.34
C PHE A 124 14.74 -9.88 12.51
N ALA A 125 15.25 -8.67 12.53
CA ALA A 125 14.77 -7.63 13.46
C ALA A 125 13.31 -7.30 13.14
N ARG A 126 12.44 -7.34 14.17
CA ARG A 126 10.98 -7.12 14.05
C ARG A 126 10.61 -5.76 14.64
N ASP A 127 11.46 -4.78 14.38
CA ASP A 127 11.39 -3.42 14.91
C ASP A 127 11.22 -2.35 13.83
N GLY A 128 11.09 -2.78 12.57
CA GLY A 128 10.96 -1.89 11.43
C GLY A 128 12.27 -1.30 10.92
N SER A 129 13.43 -1.72 11.47
CA SER A 129 14.75 -1.18 11.11
C SER A 129 15.19 -1.44 9.66
N GLN A 130 14.43 -2.21 8.91
CA GLN A 130 14.62 -2.42 7.48
C GLN A 130 14.19 -1.20 6.63
N PHE A 131 13.38 -0.31 7.22
CA PHE A 131 12.88 0.91 6.59
C PHE A 131 13.62 2.12 7.14
N ASP A 132 13.86 3.14 6.32
CA ASP A 132 14.55 4.37 6.73
C ASP A 132 13.65 5.25 7.62
N ARG A 133 12.32 5.19 7.42
CA ARG A 133 11.33 5.95 8.19
C ARG A 133 10.14 5.09 8.56
N LEU A 134 9.74 5.17 9.83
CA LEU A 134 8.48 4.64 10.33
C LEU A 134 7.53 5.82 10.62
N PHE A 135 6.44 5.91 9.86
CA PHE A 135 5.44 6.96 10.02
C PHE A 135 4.45 6.62 11.14
N ASP A 136 4.20 7.60 12.01
CA ASP A 136 3.10 7.59 12.97
C ASP A 136 1.88 8.34 12.43
N ASP A 137 0.75 8.20 13.10
CA ASP A 137 -0.47 8.94 12.81
C ASP A 137 -0.29 10.45 13.00
N GLY A 138 -0.47 11.21 11.94
CA GLY A 138 -0.29 12.66 11.93
C GLY A 138 1.15 13.12 11.71
N ASP A 139 2.10 12.21 11.42
CA ASP A 139 3.47 12.60 11.08
C ASP A 139 3.50 13.45 9.80
N GLU A 140 4.22 14.56 9.88
CA GLU A 140 4.50 15.43 8.75
C GLU A 140 5.88 15.12 8.15
N TYR A 141 5.99 15.27 6.82
CA TYR A 141 7.23 15.13 6.07
C TYR A 141 7.19 16.00 4.81
N GLN A 142 8.32 16.12 4.11
CA GLN A 142 8.43 16.99 2.94
C GLN A 142 8.77 16.21 1.67
N VAL A 143 8.14 16.59 0.57
CA VAL A 143 8.57 16.27 -0.78
C VAL A 143 8.91 17.60 -1.45
N GLY A 144 10.19 17.96 -1.50
CA GLY A 144 10.60 19.31 -1.89
C GLY A 144 10.05 20.39 -0.95
N GLU A 145 9.25 21.30 -1.49
CA GLU A 145 8.58 22.35 -0.73
C GLU A 145 7.16 21.94 -0.27
N MET A 146 6.65 20.83 -0.79
CA MET A 146 5.32 20.32 -0.46
C MET A 146 5.30 19.59 0.88
N SER A 147 4.52 20.11 1.83
CA SER A 147 4.22 19.43 3.10
C SER A 147 3.24 18.27 2.89
N CYS A 148 3.58 17.12 3.45
CA CYS A 148 2.81 15.90 3.37
C CYS A 148 2.46 15.38 4.77
N THR A 149 1.32 14.69 4.91
CA THR A 149 0.87 14.15 6.21
C THR A 149 0.53 12.66 6.07
N ALA A 150 1.07 11.85 6.97
CA ALA A 150 0.74 10.44 7.07
C ALA A 150 -0.45 10.23 8.02
N ILE A 151 -1.43 9.42 7.61
CA ILE A 151 -2.62 9.08 8.39
C ILE A 151 -2.68 7.58 8.60
N HIS A 152 -2.73 7.12 9.85
CA HIS A 152 -2.93 5.71 10.15
C HIS A 152 -4.36 5.27 9.82
N THR A 153 -4.50 4.31 8.92
CA THR A 153 -5.78 3.78 8.40
C THR A 153 -5.86 2.26 8.56
N PRO A 154 -5.75 1.73 9.79
CA PRO A 154 -5.75 0.29 10.03
C PRO A 154 -7.09 -0.36 9.66
N GLY A 155 -7.06 -1.67 9.43
CA GLY A 155 -8.25 -2.48 9.21
C GLY A 155 -8.10 -3.49 8.08
N HIS A 156 -7.54 -3.14 6.95
CA HIS A 156 -7.03 -4.10 5.97
C HIS A 156 -5.79 -4.81 6.54
N THR A 157 -4.80 -4.04 6.95
CA THR A 157 -3.69 -4.49 7.81
C THR A 157 -3.56 -3.56 9.03
N PRO A 158 -2.87 -3.97 10.10
CA PRO A 158 -2.63 -3.08 11.25
C PRO A 158 -1.69 -1.92 10.92
N ALA A 159 -0.94 -1.97 9.82
CA ALA A 159 0.09 -1.01 9.45
C ALA A 159 -0.30 -0.08 8.30
N CYS A 160 -1.54 -0.19 7.77
CA CYS A 160 -1.99 0.65 6.66
C CYS A 160 -1.90 2.14 6.98
N MET A 161 -1.37 2.89 6.04
CA MET A 161 -1.30 4.36 6.07
C MET A 161 -1.96 4.93 4.81
N ALA A 162 -2.55 6.10 4.95
CA ALA A 162 -2.84 6.99 3.83
C ALA A 162 -1.90 8.20 3.89
N HIS A 163 -1.53 8.75 2.74
CA HIS A 163 -0.62 9.88 2.66
C HIS A 163 -1.30 11.05 1.95
N ILE A 164 -1.47 12.18 2.65
CA ILE A 164 -1.95 13.43 2.06
C ILE A 164 -0.72 14.18 1.52
N MET A 165 -0.78 14.56 0.26
CA MET A 165 0.21 15.33 -0.45
C MET A 165 -0.50 16.44 -1.23
N GLY A 166 -0.51 17.67 -0.68
CA GLY A 166 -1.29 18.77 -1.24
C GLY A 166 -2.80 18.47 -1.28
N ASP A 167 -3.43 18.60 -2.43
CA ASP A 167 -4.85 18.31 -2.70
C ASP A 167 -5.14 16.81 -2.95
N SER A 168 -4.19 15.94 -2.73
CA SER A 168 -4.25 14.52 -3.09
C SER A 168 -4.05 13.61 -1.88
N VAL A 169 -4.79 12.51 -1.80
CA VAL A 169 -4.61 11.46 -0.79
C VAL A 169 -4.43 10.10 -1.45
N PHE A 170 -3.34 9.40 -1.09
CA PHE A 170 -3.01 8.04 -1.51
C PHE A 170 -3.44 7.10 -0.41
N VAL A 171 -4.46 6.29 -0.68
CA VAL A 171 -5.22 5.58 0.37
C VAL A 171 -4.82 4.11 0.58
N GLY A 172 -3.84 3.62 -0.20
CA GLY A 172 -3.49 2.20 -0.19
C GLY A 172 -4.72 1.32 -0.37
N ASP A 173 -4.81 0.25 0.40
CA ASP A 173 -5.92 -0.70 0.40
C ASP A 173 -7.02 -0.35 1.42
N THR A 174 -7.19 0.93 1.73
CA THR A 174 -8.32 1.38 2.56
C THR A 174 -9.59 1.56 1.72
N LEU A 175 -9.45 2.15 0.53
CA LEU A 175 -10.52 2.39 -0.43
C LEU A 175 -10.07 2.00 -1.84
N PHE A 176 -10.99 1.47 -2.64
CA PHE A 176 -10.83 1.27 -4.08
C PHE A 176 -11.66 2.29 -4.85
N MET A 177 -11.70 2.20 -6.17
CA MET A 177 -12.64 3.01 -6.96
C MET A 177 -14.07 2.83 -6.41
N PRO A 178 -14.96 3.82 -6.52
CA PRO A 178 -16.31 3.75 -5.94
C PRO A 178 -17.06 2.47 -6.28
N ASP A 179 -16.92 1.97 -7.50
CA ASP A 179 -17.51 0.72 -7.99
C ASP A 179 -16.74 -0.55 -7.58
N GLY A 180 -15.53 -0.41 -7.05
CA GLY A 180 -14.72 -1.47 -6.45
C GLY A 180 -14.91 -1.62 -4.94
N GLY A 181 -15.28 -0.53 -4.26
CA GLY A 181 -15.60 -0.51 -2.84
C GLY A 181 -14.37 -0.39 -1.92
N THR A 182 -14.06 -1.44 -1.17
CA THR A 182 -13.00 -1.46 -0.15
C THR A 182 -12.23 -2.77 -0.15
N ALA A 183 -11.00 -2.78 0.36
CA ALA A 183 -10.24 -4.01 0.55
C ALA A 183 -10.89 -4.97 1.57
N ARG A 184 -10.38 -6.20 1.59
CA ARG A 184 -10.68 -7.22 2.59
C ARG A 184 -10.08 -6.85 3.96
N ALA A 185 -10.61 -7.43 5.02
CA ALA A 185 -10.17 -7.17 6.39
C ALA A 185 -9.94 -8.44 7.21
N ASP A 186 -9.76 -9.59 6.56
CA ASP A 186 -9.61 -10.91 7.18
C ASP A 186 -8.15 -11.42 7.22
N PHE A 187 -7.19 -10.58 6.84
CA PHE A 187 -5.78 -10.91 7.06
C PHE A 187 -5.43 -10.87 8.55
N PRO A 188 -4.40 -11.62 8.99
CA PRO A 188 -3.95 -11.59 10.38
C PRO A 188 -3.66 -10.15 10.85
N GLY A 189 -4.44 -9.69 11.84
CA GLY A 189 -4.40 -8.32 12.34
C GLY A 189 -5.35 -7.34 11.63
N GLY A 190 -6.07 -7.79 10.59
CA GLY A 190 -7.17 -7.04 9.96
C GLY A 190 -8.45 -7.09 10.80
N ASP A 191 -9.32 -6.10 10.62
CA ASP A 191 -10.60 -6.00 11.32
C ASP A 191 -11.57 -5.08 10.55
N ALA A 192 -12.73 -5.61 10.19
CA ALA A 192 -13.70 -4.89 9.36
C ALA A 192 -14.28 -3.63 10.05
N ARG A 193 -14.44 -3.66 11.36
CA ARG A 193 -14.92 -2.52 12.15
C ARG A 193 -13.88 -1.40 12.18
N THR A 194 -12.64 -1.76 12.38
CA THR A 194 -11.49 -0.84 12.34
C THR A 194 -11.33 -0.24 10.94
N LEU A 195 -11.46 -1.06 9.88
CA LEU A 195 -11.44 -0.58 8.50
C LEU A 195 -12.54 0.46 8.25
N TYR A 196 -13.78 0.20 8.71
CA TYR A 196 -14.88 1.15 8.58
C TYR A 196 -14.54 2.50 9.23
N ARG A 197 -13.98 2.50 10.44
CA ARG A 197 -13.61 3.73 11.16
C ARG A 197 -12.49 4.49 10.44
N SER A 198 -11.50 3.79 9.90
CA SER A 198 -10.45 4.38 9.07
C SER A 198 -11.04 5.03 7.81
N ILE A 199 -11.96 4.34 7.14
CA ILE A 199 -12.67 4.88 5.97
C ILE A 199 -13.48 6.12 6.36
N GLN A 200 -14.26 6.10 7.44
CA GLN A 200 -15.03 7.27 7.88
C GLN A 200 -14.13 8.47 8.19
N ARG A 201 -12.93 8.22 8.74
CA ARG A 201 -11.93 9.28 8.93
C ARG A 201 -11.47 9.88 7.60
N LEU A 202 -11.18 9.07 6.59
CA LEU A 202 -10.85 9.57 5.25
C LEU A 202 -12.03 10.30 4.61
N LEU A 203 -13.25 9.77 4.72
CA LEU A 203 -14.44 10.40 4.18
C LEU A 203 -14.83 11.72 4.90
N SER A 204 -14.23 12.03 6.05
CA SER A 204 -14.41 13.32 6.73
C SER A 204 -13.48 14.43 6.21
N LEU A 205 -12.55 14.11 5.31
CA LEU A 205 -11.70 15.06 4.61
C LEU A 205 -12.52 15.93 3.63
N PRO A 206 -11.99 17.07 3.15
CA PRO A 206 -12.65 17.91 2.15
C PRO A 206 -13.11 17.11 0.92
N GLU A 207 -14.32 17.42 0.43
CA GLU A 207 -14.94 16.61 -0.64
C GLU A 207 -14.23 16.71 -2.00
N GLU A 208 -13.55 17.82 -2.23
CA GLU A 208 -12.77 18.10 -3.43
C GLU A 208 -11.41 17.38 -3.47
N LEU A 209 -10.95 16.81 -2.32
CA LEU A 209 -9.66 16.15 -2.26
C LEU A 209 -9.62 14.95 -3.21
N ARG A 210 -8.59 14.90 -4.06
CA ARG A 210 -8.37 13.81 -5.00
C ARG A 210 -7.92 12.57 -4.25
N VAL A 211 -8.52 11.43 -4.57
CA VAL A 211 -8.21 10.13 -3.98
C VAL A 211 -7.55 9.25 -5.02
N PHE A 212 -6.35 8.76 -4.70
CA PHE A 212 -5.60 7.81 -5.52
C PHE A 212 -5.59 6.44 -4.86
N VAL A 213 -6.12 5.44 -5.58
CA VAL A 213 -6.27 4.07 -5.10
C VAL A 213 -5.08 3.20 -5.47
N CYS A 214 -4.76 2.20 -4.65
CA CYS A 214 -3.66 1.26 -4.93
C CYS A 214 -4.05 0.23 -5.99
N HIS A 215 -5.31 -0.22 -6.00
CA HIS A 215 -5.78 -1.26 -6.92
C HIS A 215 -7.04 -0.88 -7.64
N ASP A 216 -7.14 -1.34 -8.91
CA ASP A 216 -8.39 -1.34 -9.65
C ASP A 216 -8.58 -2.65 -10.42
N TYR A 217 -9.59 -3.41 -10.02
CA TYR A 217 -9.95 -4.69 -10.60
C TYR A 217 -10.94 -4.58 -11.78
N MET A 218 -11.15 -3.38 -12.31
CA MET A 218 -11.93 -3.06 -13.51
C MET A 218 -13.31 -3.72 -13.55
N PRO A 219 -14.17 -3.54 -12.53
CA PRO A 219 -15.47 -4.18 -12.50
C PRO A 219 -16.27 -3.84 -13.75
N ASN A 220 -17.04 -4.82 -14.27
CA ASN A 220 -17.81 -4.73 -15.52
C ASN A 220 -16.97 -4.46 -16.78
N ASP A 221 -15.72 -4.93 -16.82
CA ASP A 221 -14.80 -4.82 -17.95
C ASP A 221 -14.53 -3.37 -18.41
N ARG A 222 -14.66 -2.39 -17.52
CA ARG A 222 -14.26 -1.02 -17.81
C ARG A 222 -12.73 -0.85 -17.80
N GLU A 223 -12.26 0.21 -18.41
CA GLU A 223 -10.84 0.58 -18.34
C GLU A 223 -10.39 0.87 -16.89
N ALA A 224 -9.11 0.60 -16.63
CA ALA A 224 -8.49 0.83 -15.32
C ALA A 224 -8.50 2.33 -14.96
N ARG A 225 -8.81 2.64 -13.71
CA ARG A 225 -8.85 3.99 -13.14
C ARG A 225 -8.16 4.03 -11.80
N CYS A 226 -7.51 5.14 -11.50
CA CYS A 226 -6.79 5.29 -10.24
C CYS A 226 -7.21 6.51 -9.43
N GLU A 227 -7.96 7.44 -10.02
CA GLU A 227 -8.31 8.71 -9.40
C GLU A 227 -9.83 8.87 -9.25
N THR A 228 -10.24 9.35 -8.08
CA THR A 228 -11.60 9.75 -7.72
C THR A 228 -11.52 10.92 -6.75
N THR A 229 -12.60 11.25 -6.02
CA THR A 229 -12.60 12.27 -4.97
C THR A 229 -13.22 11.75 -3.67
N ILE A 230 -12.98 12.45 -2.56
CA ILE A 230 -13.65 12.14 -1.28
C ILE A 230 -15.18 12.29 -1.45
N GLY A 231 -15.65 13.29 -2.19
CA GLY A 231 -17.08 13.48 -2.48
C GLY A 231 -17.69 12.29 -3.23
N GLU A 232 -17.02 11.81 -4.29
CA GLU A 232 -17.45 10.62 -5.04
C GLU A 232 -17.45 9.35 -4.18
N GLN A 233 -16.43 9.14 -3.38
CA GLN A 233 -16.36 8.02 -2.44
C GLN A 233 -17.52 8.05 -1.44
N ARG A 234 -17.81 9.24 -0.90
CA ARG A 234 -18.90 9.45 0.08
C ARG A 234 -20.27 9.16 -0.49
N LEU A 235 -20.50 9.49 -1.77
CA LEU A 235 -21.78 9.31 -2.44
C LEU A 235 -21.94 7.91 -3.04
N ASN A 236 -20.94 7.44 -3.77
CA ASN A 236 -21.09 6.39 -4.75
C ASN A 236 -20.33 5.09 -4.41
N ASN A 237 -19.50 5.08 -3.34
CA ASN A 237 -18.80 3.85 -2.99
C ASN A 237 -19.79 2.75 -2.61
N ILE A 238 -19.73 1.61 -3.32
CA ILE A 238 -20.69 0.50 -3.18
C ILE A 238 -20.69 -0.14 -1.78
N HIS A 239 -19.61 0.00 -1.00
CA HIS A 239 -19.49 -0.59 0.32
C HIS A 239 -19.80 0.39 1.46
N VAL A 240 -19.50 1.67 1.33
CA VAL A 240 -19.56 2.68 2.40
C VAL A 240 -20.30 3.96 1.99
N GLY A 241 -20.66 4.12 0.73
CA GLY A 241 -21.36 5.30 0.24
C GLY A 241 -22.77 5.42 0.78
N ALA A 242 -23.38 6.60 0.56
CA ALA A 242 -24.75 6.91 0.99
C ALA A 242 -24.99 6.68 2.50
N ASN A 243 -24.00 6.97 3.34
CA ASN A 243 -24.05 6.86 4.81
C ASN A 243 -24.39 5.45 5.34
N LYS A 244 -23.88 4.39 4.70
CA LYS A 244 -24.01 3.03 5.22
C LYS A 244 -23.51 2.92 6.65
N ALA A 245 -24.31 2.28 7.51
CA ALA A 245 -23.99 2.13 8.93
C ALA A 245 -22.86 1.11 9.15
N GLU A 246 -22.05 1.31 10.22
CA GLU A 246 -20.93 0.43 10.59
C GLU A 246 -21.36 -1.05 10.64
N GLY A 247 -22.48 -1.38 11.29
CA GLY A 247 -22.94 -2.77 11.40
C GLY A 247 -23.36 -3.41 10.07
N GLU A 248 -23.82 -2.61 9.10
CA GLU A 248 -24.13 -3.09 7.74
C GLU A 248 -22.84 -3.39 6.99
N PHE A 249 -21.87 -2.47 7.03
CA PHE A 249 -20.57 -2.64 6.43
C PHE A 249 -19.83 -3.88 6.97
N VAL A 250 -19.78 -4.03 8.31
CA VAL A 250 -19.08 -5.16 8.95
C VAL A 250 -19.65 -6.48 8.48
N ARG A 251 -20.97 -6.66 8.54
CA ARG A 251 -21.62 -7.90 8.07
C ARG A 251 -21.34 -8.19 6.59
N MET A 252 -21.43 -7.17 5.75
CA MET A 252 -21.13 -7.30 4.32
C MET A 252 -19.67 -7.71 4.11
N ARG A 253 -18.72 -7.03 4.80
CA ARG A 253 -17.28 -7.25 4.63
C ARG A 253 -16.88 -8.66 5.10
N GLU A 254 -17.30 -9.06 6.29
CA GLU A 254 -17.04 -10.41 6.83
C GLU A 254 -17.64 -11.51 5.95
N SER A 255 -18.87 -11.34 5.48
CA SER A 255 -19.51 -12.30 4.56
C SER A 255 -18.77 -12.39 3.21
N ARG A 256 -18.34 -11.26 2.65
CA ARG A 256 -17.60 -11.23 1.39
C ARG A 256 -16.21 -11.84 1.57
N ASP A 257 -15.50 -11.54 2.63
CA ASP A 257 -14.15 -12.03 2.89
C ASP A 257 -14.09 -13.55 2.98
N GLN A 258 -15.11 -14.18 3.59
CA GLN A 258 -15.25 -15.65 3.64
C GLN A 258 -15.33 -16.31 2.26
N THR A 259 -15.67 -15.56 1.21
CA THR A 259 -15.75 -16.07 -0.17
C THR A 259 -14.48 -15.84 -0.98
N LEU A 260 -13.53 -15.07 -0.47
CA LEU A 260 -12.32 -14.70 -1.19
C LEU A 260 -11.21 -15.73 -0.99
N GLY A 261 -10.58 -16.14 -2.08
CA GLY A 261 -9.32 -16.89 -2.03
C GLY A 261 -8.16 -16.02 -1.51
N MET A 262 -7.03 -16.67 -1.18
CA MET A 262 -5.80 -15.94 -0.86
C MET A 262 -5.22 -15.28 -2.13
N PRO A 263 -4.60 -14.10 -2.00
CA PRO A 263 -3.87 -13.50 -3.12
C PRO A 263 -2.84 -14.46 -3.69
N ARG A 264 -2.72 -14.49 -5.01
CA ARG A 264 -1.82 -15.41 -5.72
C ARG A 264 -0.37 -15.32 -5.26
N LEU A 265 0.07 -14.12 -4.91
CA LEU A 265 1.46 -13.84 -4.51
C LEU A 265 1.64 -13.65 -2.99
N ILE A 266 0.66 -14.03 -2.15
CA ILE A 266 0.74 -13.80 -0.70
C ILE A 266 2.02 -14.38 -0.07
N LEU A 267 2.45 -15.55 -0.52
CA LEU A 267 3.65 -16.21 0.05
C LEU A 267 4.94 -15.47 -0.28
N PRO A 268 5.26 -15.13 -1.54
CA PRO A 268 6.45 -14.37 -1.86
C PRO A 268 6.36 -12.93 -1.33
N SER A 269 5.21 -12.25 -1.51
CA SER A 269 5.07 -10.84 -1.21
C SER A 269 5.28 -10.54 0.27
N LEU A 270 4.62 -11.27 1.17
CA LEU A 270 4.78 -11.03 2.61
C LEU A 270 6.22 -11.26 3.08
N GLN A 271 6.92 -12.28 2.55
CA GLN A 271 8.30 -12.56 2.92
C GLN A 271 9.26 -11.46 2.48
N VAL A 272 9.06 -10.92 1.28
CA VAL A 272 9.91 -9.87 0.72
C VAL A 272 9.55 -8.51 1.33
N ASN A 273 8.26 -8.19 1.38
CA ASN A 273 7.80 -6.86 1.77
C ASN A 273 7.96 -6.57 3.27
N MET A 274 7.91 -7.60 4.16
CA MET A 274 8.25 -7.39 5.58
C MET A 274 9.73 -7.07 5.80
N TRP A 275 10.59 -7.28 4.81
CA TRP A 275 11.99 -6.90 4.73
C TRP A 275 12.23 -5.65 3.87
N ALA A 276 11.24 -4.75 3.79
CA ALA A 276 11.29 -3.53 2.98
C ALA A 276 11.56 -3.80 1.47
N GLY A 277 11.08 -4.93 0.94
CA GLY A 277 11.28 -5.33 -0.45
C GLY A 277 12.60 -6.08 -0.72
N HIS A 278 13.43 -6.30 0.30
CA HIS A 278 14.66 -7.07 0.12
C HIS A 278 14.38 -8.56 -0.06
N LEU A 279 15.04 -9.14 -1.06
CA LEU A 279 15.03 -10.60 -1.23
C LEU A 279 15.83 -11.27 -0.11
N PRO A 280 15.50 -12.52 0.26
CA PRO A 280 16.30 -13.29 1.22
C PRO A 280 17.76 -13.40 0.79
N SER A 281 18.67 -13.46 1.79
CA SER A 281 20.08 -13.70 1.52
C SER A 281 20.26 -15.07 0.85
N PRO A 282 21.16 -15.18 -0.16
CA PRO A 282 21.50 -16.46 -0.74
C PRO A 282 22.04 -17.45 0.31
N GLU A 283 21.67 -18.72 0.17
CA GLU A 283 22.23 -19.82 0.95
C GLU A 283 23.60 -20.24 0.43
N ASP A 284 24.21 -21.31 1.01
CA ASP A 284 25.57 -21.77 0.71
C ASP A 284 25.83 -22.07 -0.78
N ASN A 285 24.78 -22.39 -1.54
CA ASN A 285 24.83 -22.64 -2.97
C ASN A 285 24.68 -21.37 -3.84
N GLY A 286 24.60 -20.19 -3.23
CA GLY A 286 24.43 -18.90 -3.91
C GLY A 286 23.01 -18.61 -4.40
N VAL A 287 22.01 -19.41 -4.00
CA VAL A 287 20.61 -19.25 -4.41
C VAL A 287 19.77 -18.73 -3.23
N ALA A 288 18.96 -17.71 -3.47
CA ALA A 288 17.97 -17.24 -2.50
C ALA A 288 16.68 -18.08 -2.59
N TYR A 289 16.08 -18.36 -1.42
CA TYR A 289 14.89 -19.18 -1.33
C TYR A 289 13.76 -18.47 -0.57
N LEU A 290 12.53 -18.69 -1.02
CA LEU A 290 11.31 -18.32 -0.29
C LEU A 290 10.69 -19.57 0.33
N LYS A 291 10.18 -19.45 1.53
CA LYS A 291 9.56 -20.55 2.29
C LYS A 291 8.08 -20.68 1.90
N ILE A 292 7.60 -21.91 1.82
CA ILE A 292 6.18 -22.21 1.65
C ILE A 292 5.68 -22.91 2.93
N PRO A 293 5.04 -22.21 3.87
CA PRO A 293 4.46 -22.82 5.06
C PRO A 293 3.21 -23.60 4.65
N LEU A 294 3.19 -24.88 4.92
CA LEU A 294 2.06 -25.76 4.55
C LEU A 294 0.97 -25.68 5.62
N ASN A 295 -0.29 -25.60 5.18
CA ASN A 295 -1.50 -25.62 6.02
C ASN A 295 -1.57 -24.48 7.07
N VAL A 296 -0.94 -23.33 6.81
CA VAL A 296 -0.95 -22.18 7.73
C VAL A 296 -1.95 -21.12 7.31
N PHE A 297 -2.19 -20.96 6.00
CA PHE A 297 -3.14 -20.02 5.43
C PHE A 297 -4.41 -20.75 4.97
N GLY A 298 -5.59 -20.23 5.33
CA GLY A 298 -6.90 -20.79 4.98
C GLY A 298 -7.70 -21.28 6.18
N SER A 299 -8.95 -21.65 5.94
CA SER A 299 -9.92 -22.02 7.00
C SER A 299 -9.74 -23.44 7.57
N ASP A 300 -8.97 -24.30 6.91
CA ASP A 300 -8.77 -25.70 7.34
C ASP A 300 -7.36 -25.94 7.88
N ASN A 301 -7.14 -25.55 9.13
CA ASN A 301 -5.96 -25.95 9.92
C ASN A 301 -6.04 -27.44 10.33
N ARG A 302 -6.16 -28.38 9.37
CA ARG A 302 -6.16 -29.81 9.66
C ARG A 302 -5.05 -30.52 8.89
N LEU A 303 -4.06 -31.01 9.63
CA LEU A 303 -3.38 -32.27 9.36
C LEU A 303 -4.07 -33.35 10.15
#